data_bad341026edcd32881d1e6e5f393e53a
#
_entry.id   bad341026edcd32881d1e6e5f393e53a
#
_cell.length_a   1.000
_cell.length_b   1.000
_cell.length_c   1.000
_cell.angle_alpha   90.00
_cell.angle_beta   90.00
_cell.angle_gamma   90.00
#
_symmetry.space_group_name_H-M   'P 1'
#
loop_
_entity.id
_entity.type
_entity.pdbx_description
1 polymer ?
#
loop_
_entity_poly.entity_id
_entity_poly.type
_entity_poly.pdbx_seq_one_letter_code
_entity_poly.pdbx_strand_id
1 'polypeptide(L)'
;MASSASKKADRIFVQNGRRLYRRTFSATETRLGLVILLVMASILVWVAWKGAHPDPALFMLETDLSQAGLTKVVDRGPVPVELALTGWSEGDLAEFGYDNVFEKINGREGYYKSFGFERLYSLSIVLTDDAQTAVDIELYDLGNSSNAMGAYSGERSPDVTPEADDSGLSHIDRNAMYLTRGRFYLRAIGSEESPGVRAQLEHLRRRFRADLPGEALPWGHALFVGQMGMSAGSVSYVPENAFSFGFARNVYSATLEDESELFLTPAGSAAAATDLAERFRDGFRNYGSDEGDFIKDRYLGSYALVSTAGPWVIGVRRATDTARARAAVASLADVVRDWPLPEDRGEPAVEESVESVYESYE
;
A
#
# COMPACT_ATOMS: atom_id res chain seq x y z
N MET A 1 -40.42 61.83 -1.09
CA MET A 1 -39.44 60.91 -1.74
C MET A 1 -38.16 61.68 -2.05
N ALA A 2 -37.31 61.89 -1.04
CA ALA A 2 -36.01 62.51 -1.25
C ALA A 2 -35.10 62.13 -0.06
N SER A 3 -34.44 60.99 -0.12
CA SER A 3 -33.45 60.60 0.90
C SER A 3 -32.53 59.44 0.51
N SER A 4 -32.40 59.12 -0.78
CA SER A 4 -31.53 58.00 -1.17
C SER A 4 -30.22 58.42 -1.89
N ALA A 5 -30.10 59.66 -2.31
CA ALA A 5 -28.93 60.11 -3.10
C ALA A 5 -27.77 60.67 -2.24
N SER A 6 -28.02 61.04 -0.99
CA SER A 6 -26.99 61.68 -0.11
C SER A 6 -25.98 60.72 0.50
N LYS A 7 -26.32 59.40 0.67
CA LYS A 7 -25.40 58.45 1.32
C LYS A 7 -24.27 57.90 0.44
N LYS A 8 -24.30 58.14 -0.87
CA LYS A 8 -23.25 57.65 -1.79
C LYS A 8 -22.04 58.57 -1.89
N ALA A 9 -22.24 59.87 -1.64
CA ALA A 9 -21.19 60.88 -1.80
C ALA A 9 -20.10 60.82 -0.70
N ASP A 10 -20.45 60.41 0.51
CA ASP A 10 -19.52 60.37 1.67
C ASP A 10 -18.54 59.18 1.66
N ARG A 11 -18.62 58.30 0.65
CA ARG A 11 -17.78 57.09 0.57
C ARG A 11 -16.50 57.27 -0.22
N ILE A 12 -16.35 58.37 -0.96
CA ILE A 12 -15.17 58.65 -1.78
C ILE A 12 -14.51 59.93 -1.25
N PHE A 13 -13.28 59.80 -0.85
CA PHE A 13 -12.44 60.95 -0.50
C PHE A 13 -11.17 60.96 -1.36
N VAL A 14 -10.60 62.11 -1.58
CA VAL A 14 -9.40 62.29 -2.38
C VAL A 14 -8.24 62.57 -1.43
N GLN A 15 -7.22 61.71 -1.48
CA GLN A 15 -5.98 61.95 -0.76
C GLN A 15 -4.82 61.82 -1.76
N ASN A 16 -3.96 62.83 -1.81
CA ASN A 16 -2.81 62.90 -2.74
C ASN A 16 -3.20 62.68 -4.22
N GLY A 17 -4.31 63.25 -4.66
CA GLY A 17 -4.78 63.11 -6.04
C GLY A 17 -5.43 61.79 -6.41
N ARG A 18 -5.48 60.83 -5.50
CA ARG A 18 -6.11 59.49 -5.70
C ARG A 18 -7.45 59.43 -5.01
N ARG A 19 -8.47 58.94 -5.72
CA ARG A 19 -9.79 58.65 -5.14
C ARG A 19 -9.71 57.38 -4.32
N LEU A 20 -9.91 57.49 -3.00
CA LEU A 20 -9.94 56.37 -2.06
C LEU A 20 -11.38 56.05 -1.65
N TYR A 21 -11.70 54.78 -1.55
CA TYR A 21 -13.01 54.29 -1.15
C TYR A 21 -13.00 53.96 0.36
N ARG A 22 -13.85 54.64 1.11
CA ARG A 22 -14.01 54.34 2.53
C ARG A 22 -14.95 53.15 2.67
N ARG A 23 -14.42 52.00 3.09
CA ARG A 23 -15.25 50.83 3.46
C ARG A 23 -16.09 51.17 4.70
N THR A 24 -17.38 51.34 4.51
CA THR A 24 -18.33 51.39 5.64
C THR A 24 -19.07 50.09 5.64
N PHE A 25 -18.97 49.36 6.76
CA PHE A 25 -19.72 48.12 6.93
C PHE A 25 -21.21 48.48 7.11
N SER A 26 -22.09 47.71 6.50
CA SER A 26 -23.53 47.84 6.74
C SER A 26 -23.86 47.35 8.15
N ALA A 27 -24.98 47.84 8.72
CA ALA A 27 -25.41 47.35 10.03
C ALA A 27 -25.65 45.81 10.05
N THR A 28 -26.02 45.25 8.90
CA THR A 28 -26.21 43.82 8.71
C THR A 28 -24.88 43.05 8.73
N GLU A 29 -23.85 43.58 8.03
CA GLU A 29 -22.49 43.00 8.02
C GLU A 29 -21.88 43.04 9.44
N THR A 30 -22.04 44.12 10.16
CA THR A 30 -21.56 44.26 11.54
C THR A 30 -22.27 43.27 12.48
N ARG A 31 -23.58 43.09 12.33
CA ARG A 31 -24.33 42.11 13.13
C ARG A 31 -23.92 40.68 12.80
N LEU A 32 -23.75 40.35 11.52
CA LEU A 32 -23.30 39.04 11.10
C LEU A 32 -21.88 38.74 11.60
N GLY A 33 -20.96 39.70 11.53
CA GLY A 33 -19.61 39.58 12.05
C GLY A 33 -19.59 39.33 13.56
N LEU A 34 -20.50 40.03 14.31
CA LEU A 34 -20.62 39.84 15.74
C LEU A 34 -21.18 38.44 16.12
N VAL A 35 -22.12 37.91 15.33
CA VAL A 35 -22.63 36.54 15.50
C VAL A 35 -21.52 35.54 15.25
N ILE A 36 -20.73 35.69 14.19
CA ILE A 36 -19.60 34.78 13.89
C ILE A 36 -18.57 34.83 15.02
N LEU A 37 -18.21 36.02 15.52
CA LEU A 37 -17.31 36.15 16.65
C LEU A 37 -17.83 35.49 17.93
N LEU A 38 -19.13 35.60 18.21
CA LEU A 38 -19.78 34.88 19.35
C LEU A 38 -19.69 33.39 19.20
N VAL A 39 -19.96 32.84 18.01
CA VAL A 39 -19.84 31.40 17.75
C VAL A 39 -18.40 30.93 17.93
N MET A 40 -17.42 31.65 17.38
CA MET A 40 -16.00 31.32 17.55
C MET A 40 -15.58 31.37 19.03
N ALA A 41 -16.02 32.40 19.78
CA ALA A 41 -15.75 32.49 21.21
C ALA A 41 -16.39 31.34 22.00
N SER A 42 -17.59 30.92 21.63
CA SER A 42 -18.27 29.77 22.27
C SER A 42 -17.53 28.47 22.01
N ILE A 43 -17.03 28.24 20.81
CA ILE A 43 -16.20 27.07 20.47
C ILE A 43 -14.88 27.10 21.25
N LEU A 44 -14.22 28.24 21.34
CA LEU A 44 -12.99 28.40 22.12
C LEU A 44 -13.21 28.08 23.60
N VAL A 45 -14.28 28.62 24.20
CA VAL A 45 -14.64 28.34 25.59
C VAL A 45 -14.95 26.86 25.80
N TRP A 46 -15.68 26.24 24.84
CA TRP A 46 -16.01 24.81 24.92
C TRP A 46 -14.76 23.93 24.83
N VAL A 47 -13.84 24.23 23.89
CA VAL A 47 -12.56 23.51 23.77
C VAL A 47 -11.70 23.66 25.01
N ALA A 48 -11.57 24.90 25.53
CA ALA A 48 -10.84 25.15 26.76
C ALA A 48 -11.45 24.44 27.98
N TRP A 49 -12.77 24.42 28.07
CA TRP A 49 -13.48 23.73 29.13
C TRP A 49 -13.32 22.19 29.05
N LYS A 50 -13.44 21.63 27.83
CA LYS A 50 -13.18 20.19 27.57
C LYS A 50 -11.73 19.83 27.86
N GLY A 51 -10.77 20.68 27.47
CA GLY A 51 -9.34 20.47 27.76
C GLY A 51 -8.99 20.55 29.25
N ALA A 52 -9.73 21.40 30.02
CA ALA A 52 -9.56 21.50 31.46
C ALA A 52 -10.30 20.39 32.27
N HIS A 53 -11.28 19.74 31.63
CA HIS A 53 -12.07 18.65 32.21
C HIS A 53 -12.05 17.45 31.27
N PRO A 54 -10.91 16.80 31.10
CA PRO A 54 -10.83 15.57 30.29
C PRO A 54 -11.68 14.49 30.98
N ASP A 55 -12.35 13.68 30.16
CA ASP A 55 -13.18 12.58 30.67
C ASP A 55 -12.28 11.62 31.45
N PRO A 56 -12.52 11.38 32.74
CA PRO A 56 -11.76 10.42 33.53
C PRO A 56 -11.70 9.02 32.89
N ALA A 57 -12.73 8.65 32.11
CA ALA A 57 -12.77 7.37 31.42
C ALA A 57 -11.66 7.23 30.37
N LEU A 58 -11.12 8.33 29.83
CA LEU A 58 -9.97 8.31 28.90
C LEU A 58 -8.65 7.96 29.60
N PHE A 59 -8.58 8.13 30.92
CA PHE A 59 -7.39 7.84 31.73
C PHE A 59 -7.54 6.59 32.60
N MET A 60 -8.74 6.02 32.71
CA MET A 60 -8.99 4.85 33.56
C MET A 60 -8.74 3.50 32.91
N LEU A 61 -8.45 3.45 31.60
CA LEU A 61 -8.27 2.18 30.91
C LEU A 61 -6.94 1.45 31.22
N GLU A 62 -5.96 2.10 31.83
CA GLU A 62 -4.64 1.48 32.07
C GLU A 62 -4.34 1.16 33.55
N THR A 63 -5.01 1.79 34.52
CA THR A 63 -4.57 1.73 35.90
C THR A 63 -5.16 0.58 36.72
N ASP A 64 -6.30 0.02 36.33
CA ASP A 64 -7.02 -0.99 37.14
C ASP A 64 -6.56 -2.43 36.96
N LEU A 65 -5.83 -2.75 35.89
CA LEU A 65 -5.37 -4.12 35.60
C LEU A 65 -4.04 -4.46 36.29
N SER A 66 -3.16 -3.47 36.51
CA SER A 66 -1.90 -3.68 37.21
C SER A 66 -2.06 -3.86 38.73
N GLN A 67 -3.12 -3.28 39.34
CA GLN A 67 -3.41 -3.46 40.74
C GLN A 67 -4.04 -4.82 41.07
N ALA A 68 -4.64 -5.50 40.10
CA ALA A 68 -5.26 -6.81 40.32
C ALA A 68 -4.30 -8.00 40.20
N GLY A 69 -2.98 -7.77 39.93
CA GLY A 69 -2.00 -8.85 39.76
C GLY A 69 -2.31 -9.77 38.57
N LEU A 70 -3.24 -9.37 37.71
CA LEU A 70 -3.57 -10.06 36.47
C LEU A 70 -2.68 -9.48 35.39
N THR A 71 -1.58 -10.17 35.08
CA THR A 71 -0.88 -9.97 33.82
C THR A 71 -1.90 -10.26 32.71
N LYS A 72 -2.45 -9.21 32.09
CA LYS A 72 -3.24 -9.39 30.87
C LYS A 72 -2.30 -10.10 29.90
N VAL A 73 -2.56 -11.37 29.65
CA VAL A 73 -1.94 -12.04 28.51
C VAL A 73 -2.53 -11.35 27.30
N VAL A 74 -1.82 -10.35 26.80
CA VAL A 74 -2.16 -9.70 25.53
C VAL A 74 -1.96 -10.79 24.49
N ASP A 75 -3.05 -11.19 23.85
CA ASP A 75 -2.92 -12.05 22.68
C ASP A 75 -2.14 -11.28 21.65
N ARG A 76 -0.90 -11.71 21.40
CA ARG A 76 0.01 -11.04 20.45
C ARG A 76 -0.26 -11.49 19.01
N GLY A 77 -1.23 -12.39 18.81
CA GLY A 77 -1.46 -12.98 17.51
C GLY A 77 -0.16 -13.59 16.95
N PRO A 78 0.22 -13.26 15.71
CA PRO A 78 1.45 -13.79 15.09
C PRO A 78 2.73 -13.06 15.52
N VAL A 79 2.63 -11.98 16.32
CA VAL A 79 3.80 -11.16 16.69
C VAL A 79 4.66 -11.88 17.72
N PRO A 80 5.95 -12.16 17.43
CA PRO A 80 6.84 -12.84 18.34
C PRO A 80 7.05 -12.07 19.65
N VAL A 81 7.52 -12.76 20.67
CA VAL A 81 8.01 -12.16 21.92
C VAL A 81 9.49 -11.85 21.84
N GLU A 82 10.01 -11.06 22.79
CA GLU A 82 11.45 -10.75 22.90
C GLU A 82 12.02 -10.09 21.64
N LEU A 83 11.29 -9.09 21.12
CA LEU A 83 11.70 -8.34 19.93
C LEU A 83 12.72 -7.25 20.23
N ALA A 84 12.84 -6.81 21.50
CA ALA A 84 13.78 -5.77 21.90
C ALA A 84 15.13 -6.36 22.32
N LEU A 85 16.23 -5.80 21.80
CA LEU A 85 17.57 -6.05 22.30
C LEU A 85 17.77 -5.44 23.70
N THR A 86 18.80 -5.89 24.41
CA THR A 86 19.23 -5.26 25.67
C THR A 86 19.45 -3.75 25.48
N GLY A 87 18.85 -2.94 26.34
CA GLY A 87 18.85 -1.49 26.24
C GLY A 87 17.72 -0.91 25.38
N TRP A 88 16.88 -1.75 24.80
CA TRP A 88 15.65 -1.37 24.10
C TRP A 88 14.45 -1.90 24.86
N SER A 89 13.29 -1.25 24.70
CA SER A 89 12.02 -1.66 25.30
C SER A 89 10.90 -1.69 24.24
N GLU A 90 10.07 -2.71 24.32
CA GLU A 90 8.87 -2.80 23.50
C GLU A 90 7.79 -1.86 24.05
N GLY A 91 7.14 -1.11 23.16
CA GLY A 91 5.90 -0.40 23.44
C GLY A 91 4.67 -1.31 23.33
N ASP A 92 3.51 -0.69 23.46
CA ASP A 92 2.24 -1.41 23.38
C ASP A 92 1.97 -1.93 21.97
N LEU A 93 1.47 -3.16 21.89
CA LEU A 93 1.01 -3.76 20.65
C LEU A 93 -0.41 -3.26 20.33
N ALA A 94 -0.56 -2.60 19.21
CA ALA A 94 -1.86 -2.17 18.67
C ALA A 94 -2.26 -3.06 17.49
N GLU A 95 -3.55 -3.33 17.36
CA GLU A 95 -4.14 -4.13 16.31
C GLU A 95 -5.20 -3.31 15.56
N PHE A 96 -5.16 -3.38 14.22
CA PHE A 96 -6.08 -2.66 13.34
C PHE A 96 -6.68 -3.63 12.32
N GLY A 97 -8.00 -3.60 12.20
CA GLY A 97 -8.75 -4.33 11.18
C GLY A 97 -9.05 -3.48 9.95
N TYR A 98 -9.85 -4.03 9.03
CA TYR A 98 -10.20 -3.41 7.76
C TYR A 98 -10.84 -2.02 7.91
N ASP A 99 -11.67 -1.83 8.96
CA ASP A 99 -12.48 -0.62 9.15
C ASP A 99 -11.72 0.52 9.83
N ASN A 100 -10.64 0.23 10.57
CA ASN A 100 -9.90 1.24 11.34
C ASN A 100 -8.40 1.34 11.02
N VAL A 101 -7.91 0.59 10.05
CA VAL A 101 -6.48 0.64 9.64
C VAL A 101 -6.04 2.02 9.17
N PHE A 102 -6.97 2.83 8.65
CA PHE A 102 -6.70 4.20 8.22
C PHE A 102 -6.20 5.10 9.36
N GLU A 103 -6.55 4.81 10.61
CA GLU A 103 -6.08 5.55 11.79
C GLU A 103 -4.56 5.45 11.97
N LYS A 104 -3.96 4.31 11.58
CA LYS A 104 -2.51 4.07 11.67
C LYS A 104 -1.75 4.46 10.40
N ILE A 105 -2.27 4.06 9.23
CA ILE A 105 -1.53 4.16 7.97
C ILE A 105 -2.21 5.11 6.97
N ASN A 106 -2.73 6.23 7.46
CA ASN A 106 -3.48 7.23 6.72
C ASN A 106 -2.96 7.45 5.28
N GLY A 107 -3.84 7.27 4.29
CA GLY A 107 -3.55 7.41 2.85
C GLY A 107 -2.84 6.22 2.20
N ARG A 108 -2.44 5.19 2.95
CA ARG A 108 -1.78 3.98 2.42
C ARG A 108 -2.65 2.73 2.52
N GLU A 109 -3.80 2.79 3.17
CA GLU A 109 -4.70 1.66 3.35
C GLU A 109 -5.15 1.04 2.01
N GLY A 110 -5.38 1.87 0.98
CA GLY A 110 -5.75 1.40 -0.35
C GLY A 110 -4.73 0.45 -0.96
N TYR A 111 -3.44 0.71 -0.75
CA TYR A 111 -2.36 -0.17 -1.21
C TYR A 111 -2.46 -1.56 -0.59
N TYR A 112 -2.51 -1.66 0.73
CA TYR A 112 -2.57 -2.96 1.40
C TYR A 112 -3.91 -3.67 1.21
N LYS A 113 -5.02 -2.93 1.14
CA LYS A 113 -6.35 -3.48 0.82
C LYS A 113 -6.39 -4.13 -0.56
N SER A 114 -5.65 -3.59 -1.54
CA SER A 114 -5.53 -4.23 -2.86
C SER A 114 -4.79 -5.57 -2.83
N PHE A 115 -4.04 -5.86 -1.76
CA PHE A 115 -3.38 -7.14 -1.51
C PHE A 115 -4.14 -8.00 -0.49
N GLY A 116 -5.45 -7.87 -0.37
CA GLY A 116 -6.25 -8.74 0.50
C GLY A 116 -5.99 -8.53 1.99
N PHE A 117 -5.79 -7.28 2.41
CA PHE A 117 -5.54 -6.91 3.81
C PHE A 117 -6.60 -7.46 4.75
N GLU A 118 -6.18 -8.19 5.78
CA GLU A 118 -7.03 -8.70 6.85
C GLU A 118 -6.77 -7.96 8.17
N ARG A 119 -5.49 -7.74 8.50
CA ARG A 119 -5.10 -7.18 9.80
C ARG A 119 -3.71 -6.53 9.78
N LEU A 120 -3.54 -5.50 10.59
CA LEU A 120 -2.25 -4.87 10.89
C LEU A 120 -1.97 -4.97 12.39
N TYR A 121 -0.78 -5.47 12.73
CA TYR A 121 -0.20 -5.41 14.07
C TYR A 121 0.90 -4.36 14.07
N SER A 122 0.85 -3.42 15.01
CA SER A 122 1.81 -2.33 15.09
C SER A 122 2.34 -2.16 16.49
N LEU A 123 3.66 -2.01 16.61
CA LEU A 123 4.33 -1.63 17.85
C LEU A 123 5.61 -0.84 17.55
N SER A 124 6.09 -0.10 18.54
CA SER A 124 7.37 0.60 18.46
C SER A 124 8.34 0.00 19.48
N ILE A 125 9.60 -0.12 19.12
CA ILE A 125 10.70 -0.50 20.02
C ILE A 125 11.59 0.72 20.19
N VAL A 126 11.78 1.17 21.44
CA VAL A 126 12.42 2.43 21.77
C VAL A 126 13.70 2.17 22.56
N LEU A 127 14.76 2.92 22.25
CA LEU A 127 16.00 2.87 23.03
C LEU A 127 15.77 3.45 24.43
N THR A 128 16.08 2.70 25.48
CA THR A 128 15.72 3.06 26.86
C THR A 128 16.33 4.39 27.31
N ASP A 129 17.53 4.70 26.86
CA ASP A 129 18.25 5.92 27.24
C ASP A 129 17.98 7.11 26.30
N ASP A 130 17.32 6.88 25.17
CA ASP A 130 16.97 7.91 24.18
C ASP A 130 15.63 7.59 23.50
N ALA A 131 14.55 8.17 24.00
CA ALA A 131 13.21 7.95 23.49
C ALA A 131 12.97 8.47 22.05
N GLN A 132 13.90 9.21 21.47
CA GLN A 132 13.81 9.65 20.07
C GLN A 132 14.35 8.58 19.11
N THR A 133 15.21 7.70 19.60
CA THR A 133 15.71 6.56 18.82
C THR A 133 14.75 5.38 18.95
N ALA A 134 14.04 5.09 17.88
CA ALA A 134 13.00 4.07 17.85
C ALA A 134 13.01 3.28 16.55
N VAL A 135 12.39 2.10 16.58
CA VAL A 135 12.06 1.28 15.42
C VAL A 135 10.56 1.00 15.44
N ASP A 136 9.84 1.51 14.46
CA ASP A 136 8.42 1.26 14.26
C ASP A 136 8.23 -0.01 13.43
N ILE A 137 7.38 -0.90 13.91
CA ILE A 137 7.08 -2.21 13.32
C ILE A 137 5.63 -2.24 12.88
N GLU A 138 5.42 -2.66 11.64
CA GLU A 138 4.12 -2.88 11.04
C GLU A 138 4.09 -4.27 10.40
N LEU A 139 3.32 -5.19 10.97
CA LEU A 139 3.13 -6.55 10.48
C LEU A 139 1.73 -6.66 9.88
N TYR A 140 1.65 -6.82 8.58
CA TYR A 140 0.42 -6.96 7.81
C TYR A 140 0.11 -8.43 7.56
N ASP A 141 -1.10 -8.84 7.87
CA ASP A 141 -1.71 -10.08 7.42
C ASP A 141 -2.45 -9.80 6.10
N LEU A 142 -2.01 -10.43 5.03
CA LEU A 142 -2.52 -10.21 3.67
C LEU A 142 -3.22 -11.46 3.10
N GLY A 143 -3.60 -12.39 3.97
CA GLY A 143 -4.43 -13.55 3.65
C GLY A 143 -3.70 -14.72 2.99
N ASN A 144 -2.72 -14.46 2.10
CA ASN A 144 -1.95 -15.51 1.44
C ASN A 144 -0.53 -15.05 1.06
N SER A 145 0.33 -16.01 0.72
CA SER A 145 1.74 -15.75 0.41
C SER A 145 1.97 -14.96 -0.88
N SER A 146 1.08 -15.07 -1.88
CA SER A 146 1.16 -14.28 -3.11
C SER A 146 0.95 -12.79 -2.84
N ASN A 147 -0.06 -12.47 -2.04
CA ASN A 147 -0.36 -11.10 -1.64
C ASN A 147 0.77 -10.48 -0.81
N ALA A 148 1.28 -11.24 0.17
CA ALA A 148 2.40 -10.79 1.01
C ALA A 148 3.66 -10.53 0.16
N MET A 149 3.99 -11.41 -0.77
CA MET A 149 5.09 -11.22 -1.71
C MET A 149 4.83 -10.03 -2.66
N GLY A 150 3.59 -9.85 -3.11
CA GLY A 150 3.20 -8.72 -3.96
C GLY A 150 3.41 -7.38 -3.26
N ALA A 151 2.93 -7.25 -2.03
CA ALA A 151 3.14 -6.04 -1.22
C ALA A 151 4.63 -5.78 -0.96
N TYR A 152 5.40 -6.83 -0.62
CA TYR A 152 6.84 -6.75 -0.46
C TYR A 152 7.55 -6.27 -1.73
N SER A 153 7.24 -6.86 -2.89
CA SER A 153 7.90 -6.53 -4.16
C SER A 153 7.57 -5.12 -4.63
N GLY A 154 6.37 -4.62 -4.34
CA GLY A 154 5.96 -3.25 -4.68
C GLY A 154 6.59 -2.16 -3.82
N GLU A 155 7.07 -2.48 -2.60
CA GLU A 155 7.75 -1.53 -1.70
C GLU A 155 9.29 -1.68 -1.70
N ARG A 156 9.82 -2.74 -2.28
CA ARG A 156 11.26 -2.99 -2.36
C ARG A 156 11.92 -2.08 -3.40
N SER A 157 13.07 -1.51 -3.05
CA SER A 157 13.92 -0.81 -4.02
C SER A 157 14.42 -1.78 -5.10
N PRO A 158 14.41 -1.40 -6.39
CA PRO A 158 14.87 -2.25 -7.50
C PRO A 158 16.32 -2.75 -7.35
N ASP A 159 17.18 -1.90 -6.78
CA ASP A 159 18.63 -2.17 -6.63
C ASP A 159 18.96 -3.11 -5.48
N VAL A 160 17.98 -3.48 -4.65
CA VAL A 160 18.20 -4.35 -3.50
C VAL A 160 17.90 -5.80 -3.86
N THR A 161 18.90 -6.67 -3.70
CA THR A 161 18.73 -8.12 -3.82
C THR A 161 18.28 -8.70 -2.47
N PRO A 162 17.10 -9.29 -2.38
CA PRO A 162 16.62 -9.89 -1.14
C PRO A 162 17.36 -11.20 -0.82
N GLU A 163 17.46 -11.51 0.47
CA GLU A 163 17.74 -12.85 0.93
C GLU A 163 16.47 -13.68 0.88
N ALA A 164 16.53 -14.85 0.26
CA ALA A 164 15.42 -15.79 0.14
C ALA A 164 15.65 -17.03 1.01
N ASP A 165 14.59 -17.56 1.60
CA ASP A 165 14.50 -18.91 2.13
C ASP A 165 13.25 -19.61 1.57
N ASP A 166 12.95 -20.84 2.03
CA ASP A 166 11.83 -21.66 1.51
C ASP A 166 10.45 -21.01 1.74
N SER A 167 10.37 -20.02 2.64
CA SER A 167 9.09 -19.46 3.11
C SER A 167 9.01 -17.95 3.02
N GLY A 168 10.05 -17.26 2.60
CA GLY A 168 10.02 -15.81 2.56
C GLY A 168 11.23 -15.13 1.93
N LEU A 169 11.08 -13.81 1.78
CA LEU A 169 12.10 -12.89 1.29
C LEU A 169 12.35 -11.82 2.34
N SER A 170 13.57 -11.35 2.48
CA SER A 170 13.88 -10.24 3.39
C SER A 170 15.06 -9.43 2.93
N HIS A 171 15.09 -8.15 3.29
CA HIS A 171 16.26 -7.29 3.14
C HIS A 171 16.25 -6.19 4.19
N ILE A 172 17.42 -5.62 4.42
CA ILE A 172 17.59 -4.39 5.20
C ILE A 172 18.32 -3.39 4.30
N ASP A 173 17.70 -2.26 4.11
CA ASP A 173 18.26 -1.13 3.40
C ASP A 173 18.21 0.12 4.27
N ARG A 174 19.40 0.75 4.49
CA ARG A 174 19.55 1.90 5.38
C ARG A 174 18.99 1.62 6.78
N ASN A 175 17.98 2.38 7.20
CA ASN A 175 17.28 2.25 8.48
C ASN A 175 15.95 1.49 8.38
N ALA A 176 15.71 0.75 7.31
CA ALA A 176 14.47 0.02 7.10
C ALA A 176 14.72 -1.48 6.85
N MET A 177 13.87 -2.33 7.42
CA MET A 177 13.83 -3.77 7.19
C MET A 177 12.48 -4.15 6.62
N TYR A 178 12.50 -4.98 5.58
CA TYR A 178 11.33 -5.53 4.93
C TYR A 178 11.43 -7.06 4.89
N LEU A 179 10.32 -7.72 5.15
CA LEU A 179 10.27 -9.18 5.16
C LEU A 179 8.89 -9.65 4.72
N THR A 180 8.84 -10.72 3.92
CA THR A 180 7.61 -11.49 3.71
C THR A 180 7.81 -12.92 4.17
N ARG A 181 6.81 -13.51 4.82
CA ARG A 181 6.82 -14.92 5.25
C ARG A 181 5.40 -15.47 5.31
N GLY A 182 5.14 -16.50 4.52
CA GLY A 182 3.77 -16.98 4.34
C GLY A 182 2.84 -15.82 3.96
N ARG A 183 1.71 -15.69 4.63
CA ARG A 183 0.71 -14.63 4.41
C ARG A 183 1.07 -13.25 4.99
N PHE A 184 2.20 -13.15 5.68
CA PHE A 184 2.59 -11.94 6.38
C PHE A 184 3.60 -11.11 5.59
N TYR A 185 3.37 -9.80 5.60
CA TYR A 185 4.32 -8.79 5.16
C TYR A 185 4.69 -7.89 6.33
N LEU A 186 5.98 -7.72 6.57
CA LEU A 186 6.54 -6.92 7.66
C LEU A 186 7.39 -5.79 7.11
N ARG A 187 7.20 -4.61 7.68
CA ARG A 187 8.13 -3.49 7.57
C ARG A 187 8.51 -3.00 8.96
N ALA A 188 9.78 -2.72 9.16
CA ALA A 188 10.29 -2.10 10.38
C ALA A 188 11.19 -0.93 9.99
N ILE A 189 10.89 0.25 10.51
CA ILE A 189 11.56 1.49 10.11
C ILE A 189 12.15 2.16 11.34
N GLY A 190 13.46 2.34 11.34
CA GLY A 190 14.16 3.09 12.38
C GLY A 190 14.06 4.60 12.17
N SER A 191 14.04 5.33 13.26
CA SER A 191 14.03 6.80 13.27
C SER A 191 15.28 7.43 12.65
N GLU A 192 16.39 6.69 12.61
CA GLU A 192 17.69 7.15 12.12
C GLU A 192 18.54 6.00 11.54
N GLU A 193 19.60 6.35 10.80
CA GLU A 193 20.63 5.40 10.38
C GLU A 193 21.75 5.36 11.41
N SER A 194 21.66 4.42 12.38
CA SER A 194 22.71 4.22 13.37
C SER A 194 23.05 2.73 13.54
N PRO A 195 24.24 2.39 14.05
CA PRO A 195 24.60 1.01 14.33
C PRO A 195 23.63 0.33 15.31
N GLY A 196 23.08 1.07 16.28
CA GLY A 196 22.09 0.57 17.23
C GLY A 196 20.78 0.16 16.55
N VAL A 197 20.23 1.04 15.72
CA VAL A 197 19.04 0.77 14.90
C VAL A 197 19.30 -0.41 13.95
N ARG A 198 20.46 -0.44 13.29
CA ARG A 198 20.82 -1.56 12.41
C ARG A 198 20.86 -2.89 13.13
N ALA A 199 21.45 -2.93 14.32
CA ALA A 199 21.51 -4.15 15.15
C ALA A 199 20.10 -4.60 15.58
N GLN A 200 19.23 -3.65 15.95
CA GLN A 200 17.84 -3.92 16.30
C GLN A 200 17.06 -4.49 15.09
N LEU A 201 17.22 -3.91 13.89
CA LEU A 201 16.60 -4.43 12.65
C LEU A 201 17.07 -5.85 12.30
N GLU A 202 18.38 -6.14 12.45
CA GLU A 202 18.93 -7.49 12.25
C GLU A 202 18.40 -8.50 13.28
N HIS A 203 18.17 -8.07 14.52
CA HIS A 203 17.54 -8.91 15.53
C HIS A 203 16.08 -9.21 15.16
N LEU A 204 15.31 -8.19 14.78
CA LEU A 204 13.92 -8.34 14.32
C LEU A 204 13.83 -9.30 13.13
N ARG A 205 14.70 -9.13 12.14
CA ARG A 205 14.73 -10.02 10.96
C ARG A 205 14.90 -11.48 11.37
N ARG A 206 15.84 -11.77 12.27
CA ARG A 206 16.06 -13.15 12.76
C ARG A 206 14.84 -13.69 13.52
N ARG A 207 14.25 -12.87 14.41
CA ARG A 207 13.10 -13.28 15.22
C ARG A 207 11.87 -13.58 14.34
N PHE A 208 11.53 -12.65 13.46
CA PHE A 208 10.37 -12.83 12.58
C PHE A 208 10.56 -13.99 11.57
N ARG A 209 11.76 -14.20 11.06
CA ARG A 209 12.05 -15.38 10.21
C ARG A 209 11.93 -16.70 10.96
N ALA A 210 12.27 -16.74 12.23
CA ALA A 210 12.20 -17.95 13.04
C ALA A 210 10.78 -18.26 13.53
N ASP A 211 10.03 -17.25 13.94
CA ASP A 211 8.82 -17.42 14.74
C ASP A 211 7.52 -17.19 13.95
N LEU A 212 7.55 -16.42 12.84
CA LEU A 212 6.36 -16.30 11.98
C LEU A 212 6.03 -17.62 11.28
N PRO A 213 4.76 -17.99 11.22
CA PRO A 213 4.32 -19.13 10.42
C PRO A 213 4.77 -18.97 8.96
N GLY A 214 5.48 -19.96 8.44
CA GLY A 214 5.95 -19.97 7.05
C GLY A 214 5.09 -20.91 6.20
N GLU A 215 4.72 -20.45 5.04
CA GLU A 215 4.23 -21.27 3.93
C GLU A 215 5.27 -21.22 2.82
N ALA A 216 5.23 -22.20 1.91
CA ALA A 216 6.10 -22.13 0.73
C ALA A 216 5.92 -20.82 -0.04
N LEU A 217 7.00 -20.33 -0.62
CA LEU A 217 6.93 -19.18 -1.52
C LEU A 217 5.91 -19.44 -2.63
N PRO A 218 5.24 -18.39 -3.13
CA PRO A 218 4.16 -18.54 -4.11
C PRO A 218 4.63 -19.28 -5.37
N TRP A 219 3.70 -19.96 -6.03
CA TRP A 219 4.00 -20.75 -7.24
C TRP A 219 4.68 -19.94 -8.35
N GLY A 220 4.29 -18.66 -8.53
CA GLY A 220 4.91 -17.81 -9.55
C GLY A 220 6.37 -17.47 -9.24
N HIS A 221 6.72 -17.32 -7.95
CA HIS A 221 8.11 -17.20 -7.53
C HIS A 221 8.89 -18.50 -7.79
N ALA A 222 8.32 -19.65 -7.43
CA ALA A 222 8.94 -20.95 -7.69
C ALA A 222 9.16 -21.18 -9.19
N LEU A 223 8.24 -20.76 -10.04
CA LEU A 223 8.36 -20.83 -11.48
C LEU A 223 9.51 -19.93 -12.00
N PHE A 224 9.48 -18.64 -11.72
CA PHE A 224 10.47 -17.71 -12.26
C PHE A 224 11.88 -17.96 -11.70
N VAL A 225 11.99 -18.17 -10.38
CA VAL A 225 13.30 -18.38 -9.75
C VAL A 225 13.76 -19.83 -9.90
N GLY A 226 12.89 -20.80 -9.58
CA GLY A 226 13.26 -22.21 -9.54
C GLY A 226 13.43 -22.84 -10.93
N GLN A 227 12.57 -22.49 -11.90
CA GLN A 227 12.60 -23.11 -13.23
C GLN A 227 13.32 -22.24 -14.28
N MET A 228 13.17 -20.93 -14.21
CA MET A 228 13.78 -20.03 -15.17
C MET A 228 15.11 -19.42 -14.68
N GLY A 229 15.53 -19.67 -13.44
CA GLY A 229 16.80 -19.19 -12.88
C GLY A 229 16.85 -17.67 -12.70
N MET A 230 15.70 -17.02 -12.58
CA MET A 230 15.65 -15.56 -12.39
C MET A 230 15.99 -15.16 -10.95
N SER A 231 16.41 -13.91 -10.77
CA SER A 231 16.67 -13.38 -9.43
C SER A 231 15.40 -13.33 -8.59
N ALA A 232 15.46 -13.72 -7.32
CA ALA A 232 14.34 -13.59 -6.39
C ALA A 232 13.81 -12.14 -6.30
N GLY A 233 14.70 -11.17 -6.44
CA GLY A 233 14.33 -9.76 -6.45
C GLY A 233 13.67 -9.27 -7.73
N SER A 234 13.69 -10.02 -8.84
CA SER A 234 13.04 -9.61 -10.09
C SER A 234 11.55 -9.92 -10.10
N VAL A 235 11.07 -10.82 -9.22
CA VAL A 235 9.69 -11.32 -9.25
C VAL A 235 8.75 -10.40 -8.51
N SER A 236 7.61 -10.12 -9.13
CA SER A 236 6.52 -9.31 -8.57
C SER A 236 5.18 -10.02 -8.78
N TYR A 237 4.20 -9.67 -7.94
CA TYR A 237 2.83 -10.15 -8.06
C TYR A 237 1.84 -8.98 -7.89
N VAL A 238 0.84 -8.93 -8.74
CA VAL A 238 -0.25 -7.96 -8.67
C VAL A 238 -1.58 -8.69 -8.71
N PRO A 239 -2.38 -8.65 -7.63
CA PRO A 239 -3.64 -9.38 -7.56
C PRO A 239 -4.71 -8.81 -8.48
N GLU A 240 -4.76 -7.48 -8.63
CA GLU A 240 -5.80 -6.79 -9.39
C GLU A 240 -5.22 -5.59 -10.16
N ASN A 241 -5.87 -5.22 -11.27
CA ASN A 241 -5.51 -4.04 -12.07
C ASN A 241 -4.05 -4.02 -12.56
N ALA A 242 -3.45 -5.19 -12.81
CA ALA A 242 -2.10 -5.25 -13.33
C ALA A 242 -1.99 -4.43 -14.64
N PHE A 243 -0.87 -3.70 -14.78
CA PHE A 243 -0.62 -2.82 -15.93
C PHE A 243 -1.67 -1.71 -16.12
N SER A 244 -2.44 -1.38 -15.07
CA SER A 244 -3.60 -0.48 -15.10
C SER A 244 -4.78 -1.01 -15.95
N PHE A 245 -4.86 -2.31 -16.14
CA PHE A 245 -5.97 -2.96 -16.82
C PHE A 245 -6.93 -3.56 -15.79
N GLY A 246 -8.14 -3.02 -15.65
CA GLY A 246 -9.14 -3.43 -14.66
C GLY A 246 -9.54 -4.92 -14.73
N PHE A 247 -9.26 -5.58 -15.84
CA PHE A 247 -9.50 -7.01 -16.02
C PHE A 247 -8.30 -7.89 -15.67
N ALA A 248 -7.09 -7.33 -15.54
CA ALA A 248 -5.87 -8.10 -15.34
C ALA A 248 -5.70 -8.44 -13.86
N ARG A 249 -5.89 -9.70 -13.52
CA ARG A 249 -5.85 -10.22 -12.16
C ARG A 249 -4.81 -11.33 -12.03
N ASN A 250 -4.32 -11.54 -10.82
CA ASN A 250 -3.40 -12.63 -10.46
C ASN A 250 -2.18 -12.69 -11.39
N VAL A 251 -1.60 -11.52 -11.70
CA VAL A 251 -0.47 -11.43 -12.63
C VAL A 251 0.84 -11.51 -11.86
N TYR A 252 1.63 -12.53 -12.16
CA TYR A 252 3.04 -12.59 -11.80
C TYR A 252 3.87 -11.98 -12.91
N SER A 253 4.90 -11.25 -12.56
CA SER A 253 5.89 -10.73 -13.51
C SER A 253 7.31 -10.86 -12.98
N ALA A 254 8.26 -10.84 -13.89
CA ALA A 254 9.67 -10.84 -13.54
C ALA A 254 10.45 -9.93 -14.50
N THR A 255 11.26 -9.04 -13.93
CA THR A 255 12.10 -8.10 -14.67
C THR A 255 13.36 -8.80 -15.15
N LEU A 256 13.64 -8.70 -16.45
CA LEU A 256 14.86 -9.20 -17.10
C LEU A 256 16.00 -8.18 -16.96
N GLU A 257 17.23 -8.59 -17.32
CA GLU A 257 18.42 -7.73 -17.26
C GLU A 257 18.33 -6.48 -18.14
N ASP A 258 17.55 -6.53 -19.22
CA ASP A 258 17.33 -5.42 -20.14
C ASP A 258 16.13 -4.53 -19.77
N GLU A 259 15.66 -4.66 -18.52
CA GLU A 259 14.49 -3.95 -17.97
C GLU A 259 13.15 -4.32 -18.63
N SER A 260 13.13 -5.25 -19.57
CA SER A 260 11.87 -5.81 -20.04
C SER A 260 11.24 -6.69 -18.94
N GLU A 261 9.93 -6.86 -19.01
CA GLU A 261 9.17 -7.52 -17.95
C GLU A 261 8.36 -8.67 -18.55
N LEU A 262 8.77 -9.92 -18.25
CA LEU A 262 7.96 -11.10 -18.50
C LEU A 262 6.77 -11.13 -17.56
N PHE A 263 5.63 -11.59 -18.03
CA PHE A 263 4.45 -11.77 -17.18
C PHE A 263 3.67 -13.03 -17.54
N LEU A 264 2.95 -13.55 -16.56
CA LEU A 264 2.00 -14.64 -16.77
C LEU A 264 0.82 -14.53 -15.81
N THR A 265 -0.32 -15.06 -16.24
CA THR A 265 -1.51 -15.22 -15.39
C THR A 265 -2.28 -16.47 -15.80
N PRO A 266 -2.87 -17.22 -14.84
CA PRO A 266 -3.73 -18.37 -15.15
C PRO A 266 -5.09 -17.88 -15.66
N ALA A 267 -5.64 -18.57 -16.63
CA ALA A 267 -6.96 -18.30 -17.20
C ALA A 267 -7.94 -19.49 -17.02
N GLY A 268 -7.51 -20.54 -16.34
CA GLY A 268 -8.33 -21.70 -16.03
C GLY A 268 -8.56 -22.67 -17.21
N SER A 269 -8.61 -22.17 -18.47
CA SER A 269 -8.73 -23.00 -19.67
C SER A 269 -8.03 -22.36 -20.87
N ALA A 270 -7.73 -23.16 -21.91
CA ALA A 270 -7.11 -22.64 -23.12
C ALA A 270 -8.02 -21.65 -23.90
N ALA A 271 -9.33 -21.87 -23.86
CA ALA A 271 -10.29 -20.94 -24.46
C ALA A 271 -10.31 -19.59 -23.73
N ALA A 272 -10.41 -19.63 -22.39
CA ALA A 272 -10.35 -18.42 -21.56
C ALA A 272 -9.00 -17.70 -21.69
N ALA A 273 -7.88 -18.44 -21.84
CA ALA A 273 -6.57 -17.85 -22.09
C ALA A 273 -6.53 -17.09 -23.42
N THR A 274 -7.17 -17.60 -24.46
CA THR A 274 -7.26 -16.91 -25.77
C THR A 274 -8.03 -15.60 -25.64
N ASP A 275 -9.18 -15.62 -24.99
CA ASP A 275 -10.02 -14.43 -24.79
C ASP A 275 -9.30 -13.40 -23.89
N LEU A 276 -8.66 -13.84 -22.83
CA LEU A 276 -7.91 -12.96 -21.93
C LEU A 276 -6.67 -12.36 -22.63
N ALA A 277 -5.97 -13.14 -23.47
CA ALA A 277 -4.83 -12.66 -24.25
C ALA A 277 -5.24 -11.54 -25.23
N GLU A 278 -6.41 -11.68 -25.89
CA GLU A 278 -6.93 -10.59 -26.74
C GLU A 278 -7.22 -9.33 -25.93
N ARG A 279 -7.81 -9.44 -24.75
CA ARG A 279 -8.01 -8.29 -23.86
C ARG A 279 -6.70 -7.61 -23.46
N PHE A 280 -5.64 -8.37 -23.20
CA PHE A 280 -4.32 -7.80 -22.94
C PHE A 280 -3.77 -7.09 -24.18
N ARG A 281 -3.89 -7.68 -25.39
CA ARG A 281 -3.47 -7.03 -26.64
C ARG A 281 -4.23 -5.72 -26.86
N ASP A 282 -5.53 -5.71 -26.68
CA ASP A 282 -6.35 -4.51 -26.79
C ASP A 282 -5.96 -3.45 -25.75
N GLY A 283 -5.67 -3.87 -24.51
CA GLY A 283 -5.16 -2.98 -23.48
C GLY A 283 -3.86 -2.29 -23.90
N PHE A 284 -2.89 -3.03 -24.45
CA PHE A 284 -1.64 -2.45 -24.96
C PHE A 284 -1.85 -1.61 -26.23
N ARG A 285 -2.77 -1.99 -27.13
CA ARG A 285 -3.15 -1.21 -28.33
C ARG A 285 -3.69 0.17 -28.01
N ASN A 286 -4.31 0.37 -26.86
CA ASN A 286 -4.79 1.70 -26.44
C ASN A 286 -3.64 2.73 -26.39
N TYR A 287 -2.42 2.28 -26.14
CA TYR A 287 -1.23 3.13 -26.05
C TYR A 287 -0.24 2.90 -27.21
N GLY A 288 -0.54 1.99 -28.13
CA GLY A 288 0.39 1.56 -29.17
C GLY A 288 -0.26 1.24 -30.51
N SER A 289 0.51 0.58 -31.35
CA SER A 289 0.08 0.07 -32.66
C SER A 289 0.77 -1.26 -32.96
N ASP A 290 0.06 -2.12 -33.72
CA ASP A 290 0.60 -3.41 -34.13
C ASP A 290 1.83 -3.23 -35.05
N GLU A 291 2.91 -3.96 -34.73
CA GLU A 291 4.12 -4.08 -35.53
C GLU A 291 4.48 -5.58 -35.62
N GLY A 292 3.89 -6.28 -36.59
CA GLY A 292 3.93 -7.73 -36.69
C GLY A 292 3.19 -8.40 -35.53
N ASP A 293 3.87 -9.28 -34.77
CA ASP A 293 3.31 -9.95 -33.58
C ASP A 293 3.40 -9.08 -32.31
N PHE A 294 4.10 -7.95 -32.41
CA PHE A 294 4.32 -7.03 -31.30
C PHE A 294 3.36 -5.85 -31.36
N ILE A 295 3.15 -5.24 -30.21
CA ILE A 295 2.49 -3.96 -30.06
C ILE A 295 3.55 -2.97 -29.62
N LYS A 296 3.81 -1.96 -30.45
CA LYS A 296 4.78 -0.91 -30.15
C LYS A 296 4.11 0.22 -29.39
N ASP A 297 4.59 0.48 -28.18
CA ASP A 297 4.15 1.61 -27.38
C ASP A 297 4.54 2.94 -28.08
N ARG A 298 3.55 3.81 -28.23
CA ARG A 298 3.70 5.08 -28.94
C ARG A 298 4.54 6.10 -28.20
N TYR A 299 4.58 6.03 -26.88
CA TYR A 299 5.25 6.98 -26.00
C TYR A 299 6.63 6.51 -25.56
N LEU A 300 6.75 5.23 -25.21
CA LEU A 300 8.00 4.64 -24.72
C LEU A 300 8.86 4.05 -25.82
N GLY A 301 8.30 3.79 -27.02
CA GLY A 301 9.00 3.14 -28.12
C GLY A 301 9.36 1.68 -27.85
N SER A 302 8.93 1.14 -26.71
CA SER A 302 9.12 -0.26 -26.33
C SER A 302 8.03 -1.16 -26.92
N TYR A 303 8.24 -2.46 -26.87
CA TYR A 303 7.35 -3.46 -27.44
C TYR A 303 6.68 -4.31 -26.35
N ALA A 304 5.45 -4.72 -26.61
CA ALA A 304 4.76 -5.76 -25.88
C ALA A 304 4.44 -6.93 -26.82
N LEU A 305 4.56 -8.16 -26.31
CA LEU A 305 4.13 -9.39 -26.96
C LEU A 305 3.24 -10.17 -25.99
N VAL A 306 2.07 -10.57 -26.45
CA VAL A 306 1.13 -11.40 -25.67
C VAL A 306 0.86 -12.69 -26.40
N SER A 307 0.97 -13.80 -25.70
CA SER A 307 0.78 -15.16 -26.22
C SER A 307 0.00 -16.02 -25.22
N THR A 308 -0.31 -17.23 -25.61
CA THR A 308 -0.92 -18.23 -24.75
C THR A 308 -0.11 -19.50 -24.72
N ALA A 309 -0.13 -20.23 -23.60
CA ALA A 309 0.44 -21.56 -23.47
C ALA A 309 -0.55 -22.44 -22.68
N GLY A 310 -1.42 -23.16 -23.38
CA GLY A 310 -2.52 -23.88 -22.75
C GLY A 310 -3.46 -22.94 -21.98
N PRO A 311 -3.67 -23.14 -20.67
CA PRO A 311 -4.55 -22.32 -19.86
C PRO A 311 -3.89 -21.06 -19.31
N TRP A 312 -2.71 -20.70 -19.83
CA TRP A 312 -1.93 -19.55 -19.38
C TRP A 312 -1.92 -18.43 -20.41
N VAL A 313 -2.08 -17.20 -19.95
CA VAL A 313 -1.66 -16.02 -20.72
C VAL A 313 -0.26 -15.66 -20.27
N ILE A 314 0.62 -15.50 -21.24
CA ILE A 314 2.03 -15.16 -21.06
C ILE A 314 2.41 -13.99 -21.96
N GLY A 315 3.42 -13.24 -21.59
CA GLY A 315 3.87 -12.17 -22.45
C GLY A 315 5.09 -11.45 -21.89
N VAL A 316 5.50 -10.45 -22.63
CA VAL A 316 6.55 -9.50 -22.25
C VAL A 316 6.10 -8.09 -22.57
N ARG A 317 6.49 -7.14 -21.76
CA ARG A 317 6.28 -5.70 -22.01
C ARG A 317 7.56 -4.91 -21.78
N ARG A 318 7.59 -3.67 -22.22
CA ARG A 318 8.75 -2.78 -22.11
C ARG A 318 10.01 -3.31 -22.81
N ALA A 319 9.87 -4.25 -23.74
CA ALA A 319 10.99 -4.80 -24.47
C ALA A 319 11.55 -3.79 -25.49
N THR A 320 12.87 -3.71 -25.58
CA THR A 320 13.57 -2.89 -26.59
C THR A 320 14.12 -3.74 -27.74
N ASP A 321 14.31 -5.04 -27.51
CA ASP A 321 14.75 -6.03 -28.48
C ASP A 321 13.68 -7.09 -28.71
N THR A 322 13.06 -7.08 -29.90
CA THR A 322 11.96 -7.99 -30.24
C THR A 322 12.41 -9.46 -30.39
N ALA A 323 13.64 -9.71 -30.78
CA ALA A 323 14.17 -11.08 -30.93
C ALA A 323 14.39 -11.69 -29.52
N ARG A 324 14.99 -10.94 -28.59
CA ARG A 324 15.19 -11.34 -27.19
C ARG A 324 13.85 -11.53 -26.48
N ALA A 325 12.92 -10.60 -26.69
CA ALA A 325 11.57 -10.67 -26.14
C ALA A 325 10.82 -11.94 -26.59
N ARG A 326 10.89 -12.27 -27.89
CA ARG A 326 10.28 -13.50 -28.43
C ARG A 326 10.90 -14.76 -27.82
N ALA A 327 12.23 -14.80 -27.71
CA ALA A 327 12.93 -15.92 -27.10
C ALA A 327 12.54 -16.11 -25.62
N ALA A 328 12.42 -15.02 -24.87
CA ALA A 328 12.02 -15.05 -23.46
C ALA A 328 10.58 -15.56 -23.28
N VAL A 329 9.63 -15.09 -24.11
CA VAL A 329 8.24 -15.60 -24.09
C VAL A 329 8.17 -17.07 -24.52
N ALA A 330 8.97 -17.50 -25.50
CA ALA A 330 9.04 -18.91 -25.89
C ALA A 330 9.58 -19.80 -24.77
N SER A 331 10.64 -19.36 -24.07
CA SER A 331 11.16 -20.06 -22.89
C SER A 331 10.11 -20.17 -21.77
N LEU A 332 9.37 -19.10 -21.51
CA LEU A 332 8.29 -19.12 -20.53
C LEU A 332 7.17 -20.08 -20.95
N ALA A 333 6.81 -20.10 -22.25
CA ALA A 333 5.80 -21.01 -22.79
C ALA A 333 6.19 -22.49 -22.58
N ASP A 334 7.46 -22.84 -22.76
CA ASP A 334 7.96 -24.20 -22.56
C ASP A 334 7.87 -24.61 -21.08
N VAL A 335 8.21 -23.70 -20.17
CA VAL A 335 8.12 -23.97 -18.71
C VAL A 335 6.69 -24.13 -18.24
N VAL A 336 5.77 -23.23 -18.66
CA VAL A 336 4.39 -23.27 -18.14
C VAL A 336 3.53 -24.36 -18.75
N ARG A 337 3.96 -24.97 -19.86
CA ARG A 337 3.22 -26.05 -20.52
C ARG A 337 2.94 -27.23 -19.59
N ASP A 338 3.93 -27.60 -18.78
CA ASP A 338 3.86 -28.72 -17.84
C ASP A 338 3.64 -28.24 -16.39
N TRP A 339 3.48 -26.91 -16.18
CA TRP A 339 3.27 -26.35 -14.84
C TRP A 339 1.81 -26.53 -14.43
N PRO A 340 1.54 -27.05 -13.23
CA PRO A 340 0.16 -27.21 -12.76
C PRO A 340 -0.50 -25.86 -12.55
N LEU A 341 -1.79 -25.77 -12.96
CA LEU A 341 -2.58 -24.61 -12.58
C LEU A 341 -2.65 -24.49 -11.04
N PRO A 342 -2.53 -23.29 -10.48
CA PRO A 342 -2.76 -23.10 -9.07
C PRO A 342 -4.17 -23.57 -8.73
N GLU A 343 -4.31 -24.30 -7.61
CA GLU A 343 -5.62 -24.63 -7.09
C GLU A 343 -6.38 -23.32 -6.84
N ASP A 344 -7.58 -23.22 -7.39
CA ASP A 344 -8.50 -22.11 -7.13
C ASP A 344 -8.90 -22.17 -5.64
N ARG A 345 -8.10 -21.58 -4.78
CA ARG A 345 -8.48 -21.34 -3.37
C ARG A 345 -9.45 -20.18 -3.40
N GLY A 346 -10.73 -20.51 -3.69
CA GLY A 346 -11.87 -19.63 -3.86
C GLY A 346 -11.69 -18.29 -3.17
N GLU A 347 -11.40 -17.25 -3.94
CA GLU A 347 -11.58 -15.89 -3.48
C GLU A 347 -13.04 -15.75 -3.06
N PRO A 348 -13.36 -15.15 -1.91
CA PRO A 348 -14.73 -14.80 -1.63
C PRO A 348 -15.20 -13.94 -2.81
N ALA A 349 -16.28 -14.39 -3.46
CA ALA A 349 -16.94 -13.63 -4.50
C ALA A 349 -17.19 -12.23 -3.91
N VAL A 350 -16.49 -11.23 -4.39
CA VAL A 350 -16.85 -9.83 -4.13
C VAL A 350 -18.17 -9.67 -4.85
N GLU A 351 -19.26 -9.73 -4.11
CA GLU A 351 -20.60 -9.37 -4.63
C GLU A 351 -20.45 -8.02 -5.31
N GLU A 352 -20.84 -7.97 -6.59
CA GLU A 352 -21.01 -6.75 -7.35
C GLU A 352 -22.06 -5.86 -6.66
N SER A 353 -21.62 -5.05 -5.69
CA SER A 353 -22.46 -4.04 -5.04
C SER A 353 -22.12 -2.62 -5.51
N VAL A 354 -21.91 -2.43 -6.80
CA VAL A 354 -21.65 -1.08 -7.37
C VAL A 354 -22.82 -0.54 -8.22
N GLU A 355 -23.85 -1.32 -8.45
CA GLU A 355 -24.97 -0.86 -9.31
C GLU A 355 -26.16 -0.22 -8.57
N SER A 356 -26.20 -0.18 -7.24
CA SER A 356 -27.35 0.36 -6.50
C SER A 356 -27.16 1.77 -5.92
N VAL A 357 -26.02 2.42 -6.10
CA VAL A 357 -25.78 3.76 -5.52
C VAL A 357 -26.13 4.90 -6.49
N TYR A 358 -26.33 4.63 -7.78
CA TYR A 358 -26.67 5.68 -8.75
C TYR A 358 -28.18 5.84 -9.04
N GLU A 359 -29.04 4.95 -8.55
CA GLU A 359 -30.49 5.07 -8.76
C GLU A 359 -31.27 5.85 -7.66
N SER A 360 -30.61 6.41 -6.67
CA SER A 360 -31.30 7.17 -5.60
C SER A 360 -31.17 8.70 -5.69
N TYR A 361 -30.74 9.23 -6.83
CA TYR A 361 -30.64 10.68 -7.09
C TYR A 361 -31.31 11.10 -8.43
N GLU A 362 -32.49 10.55 -8.75
CA GLU A 362 -33.45 11.19 -9.66
C GLU A 362 -34.71 11.63 -8.93
#